data_fcef1985741d0b03b0b51af8c9980c3e
#
_entry.id   fcef1985741d0b03b0b51af8c9980c3e
#
_cell.length_a   1.000
_cell.length_b   1.000
_cell.length_c   1.000
_cell.angle_alpha   90.00
_cell.angle_beta   90.00
_cell.angle_gamma   90.00
#
_symmetry.space_group_name_H-M   'P 1'
#
loop_
_entity.id
_entity.type
_entity.pdbx_description
1 polymer ?
#
loop_
_entity_poly.entity_id
_entity_poly.type
_entity_poly.pdbx_seq_one_letter_code
_entity_poly.pdbx_strand_id
1 'polypeptide(L)'
;MNLGIINAMGNTPTVFIHGSPSYYAKLEGFNPFGSIKDRAAAYVLQKGYEEEVITPKTNIIESSSGNFAIALAAVCQIYRNVFTCVVDKNLLPINKKILECYNAKIVIADKADENGSYLKNRLDIVKDLIDKIDNSYWVNQY
;
A
#
# COMPACT_ATOMS: atom_id res chain seq x y z
N MET A 1 7.98 11.72 -16.52
CA MET A 1 8.22 11.98 -15.08
C MET A 1 9.51 11.27 -14.69
N ASN A 2 10.43 11.91 -13.96
CA ASN A 2 11.63 11.18 -13.48
C ASN A 2 11.25 10.41 -12.20
N LEU A 3 11.06 9.11 -12.34
CA LEU A 3 10.63 8.20 -11.27
C LEU A 3 11.85 7.55 -10.56
N GLY A 4 12.91 8.32 -10.31
CA GLY A 4 14.19 7.80 -9.80
C GLY A 4 14.08 6.79 -8.65
N ILE A 5 13.29 7.11 -7.61
CA ILE A 5 13.10 6.20 -6.46
C ILE A 5 12.25 4.96 -6.81
N ILE A 6 11.30 5.09 -7.73
CA ILE A 6 10.52 3.93 -8.23
C ILE A 6 11.44 2.94 -8.96
N ASN A 7 12.39 3.45 -9.75
CA ASN A 7 13.36 2.62 -10.46
C ASN A 7 14.36 1.91 -9.53
N ALA A 8 14.50 2.36 -8.29
CA ALA A 8 15.34 1.72 -7.27
C ALA A 8 14.61 0.55 -6.56
N MET A 9 13.32 0.35 -6.81
CA MET A 9 12.57 -0.76 -6.22
C MET A 9 12.93 -2.07 -6.91
N GLY A 10 13.03 -3.10 -6.11
CA GLY A 10 13.51 -4.39 -6.60
C GLY A 10 15.03 -4.47 -6.62
N ASN A 11 15.56 -5.43 -7.36
CA ASN A 11 17.01 -5.74 -7.41
C ASN A 11 17.67 -5.83 -6.02
N THR A 12 16.88 -6.17 -4.99
CA THR A 12 17.35 -6.30 -3.61
C THR A 12 18.43 -7.40 -3.51
N PRO A 13 19.40 -7.27 -2.62
CA PRO A 13 20.46 -8.25 -2.45
C PRO A 13 19.92 -9.65 -2.14
N THR A 14 20.62 -10.66 -2.65
CA THR A 14 20.39 -12.06 -2.25
C THR A 14 21.63 -12.53 -1.50
N VAL A 15 21.44 -13.04 -0.30
CA VAL A 15 22.51 -13.54 0.57
C VAL A 15 22.38 -15.04 0.80
N PHE A 16 23.52 -15.72 0.88
CA PHE A 16 23.57 -17.12 1.24
C PHE A 16 23.60 -17.25 2.76
N ILE A 17 22.72 -18.08 3.29
CA ILE A 17 22.64 -18.38 4.72
C ILE A 17 23.09 -19.83 4.93
N HIS A 18 24.23 -19.97 5.62
CA HIS A 18 24.72 -21.27 6.03
C HIS A 18 23.82 -21.87 7.11
N GLY A 19 23.44 -23.12 6.92
CA GLY A 19 22.60 -23.86 7.87
C GLY A 19 22.43 -25.31 7.45
N SER A 20 21.52 -26.01 8.09
CA SER A 20 21.16 -27.38 7.73
C SER A 20 19.63 -27.47 7.61
N PRO A 21 19.07 -27.35 6.39
CA PRO A 21 19.73 -27.08 5.10
C PRO A 21 20.21 -25.63 4.94
N SER A 22 21.15 -25.40 4.01
CA SER A 22 21.55 -24.08 3.57
C SER A 22 20.51 -23.49 2.58
N TYR A 23 20.34 -22.17 2.58
CA TYR A 23 19.36 -21.50 1.69
C TYR A 23 19.81 -20.08 1.31
N TYR A 24 19.16 -19.52 0.31
CA TYR A 24 19.32 -18.12 -0.06
C TYR A 24 18.17 -17.28 0.48
N ALA A 25 18.48 -16.11 1.00
CA ALA A 25 17.50 -15.13 1.45
C ALA A 25 17.60 -13.85 0.63
N LYS A 26 16.46 -13.36 0.16
CA LYS A 26 16.36 -12.09 -0.53
C LYS A 26 16.00 -11.00 0.48
N LEU A 27 16.86 -9.98 0.55
CA LEU A 27 16.75 -8.93 1.57
C LEU A 27 15.76 -7.84 1.13
N GLU A 28 14.47 -8.13 1.19
CA GLU A 28 13.40 -7.21 0.73
C GLU A 28 13.26 -5.92 1.55
N GLY A 29 13.85 -5.86 2.74
CA GLY A 29 13.98 -4.63 3.53
C GLY A 29 14.86 -3.55 2.89
N PHE A 30 15.64 -3.88 1.85
CA PHE A 30 16.44 -2.93 1.07
C PHE A 30 15.64 -2.17 0.01
N ASN A 31 14.36 -2.47 -0.17
CA ASN A 31 13.51 -1.62 -0.97
C ASN A 31 13.37 -0.22 -0.34
N PRO A 32 13.17 0.84 -1.13
CA PRO A 32 13.17 2.24 -0.67
C PRO A 32 12.23 2.56 0.51
N PHE A 33 11.11 1.86 0.62
CA PHE A 33 10.13 2.03 1.71
C PHE A 33 10.15 0.86 2.70
N GLY A 34 11.17 -0.01 2.58
CA GLY A 34 11.54 -0.99 3.59
C GLY A 34 10.86 -2.34 3.50
N SER A 35 10.16 -2.68 2.42
CA SER A 35 9.53 -3.99 2.31
C SER A 35 9.32 -4.49 0.88
N ILE A 36 8.97 -5.78 0.75
CA ILE A 36 8.56 -6.39 -0.52
C ILE A 36 7.31 -5.70 -1.13
N LYS A 37 6.51 -5.01 -0.32
CA LYS A 37 5.27 -4.36 -0.77
C LYS A 37 5.53 -3.15 -1.67
N ASP A 38 6.72 -2.59 -1.62
CA ASP A 38 7.16 -1.52 -2.51
C ASP A 38 7.02 -1.94 -3.99
N ARG A 39 7.39 -3.18 -4.29
CA ARG A 39 7.27 -3.76 -5.64
C ARG A 39 5.83 -3.75 -6.13
N ALA A 40 4.91 -4.26 -5.31
CA ALA A 40 3.49 -4.34 -5.66
C ALA A 40 2.87 -2.94 -5.81
N ALA A 41 3.16 -2.03 -4.88
CA ALA A 41 2.64 -0.67 -4.92
C ALA A 41 3.12 0.08 -6.17
N ALA A 42 4.41 0.00 -6.50
CA ALA A 42 4.97 0.62 -7.70
C ALA A 42 4.36 0.04 -8.98
N TYR A 43 4.27 -1.29 -9.06
CA TYR A 43 3.73 -1.99 -10.24
C TYR A 43 2.27 -1.61 -10.51
N VAL A 44 1.42 -1.59 -9.47
CA VAL A 44 -0.01 -1.26 -9.63
C VAL A 44 -0.19 0.16 -10.15
N LEU A 45 0.53 1.14 -9.58
CA LEU A 45 0.44 2.52 -10.06
C LEU A 45 0.99 2.65 -11.48
N GLN A 46 2.17 2.09 -11.74
CA GLN A 46 2.78 2.15 -13.08
C GLN A 46 1.84 1.55 -14.14
N LYS A 47 1.33 0.34 -13.89
CA LYS A 47 0.39 -0.33 -14.80
C LYS A 47 -0.90 0.43 -14.97
N GLY A 48 -1.49 0.93 -13.90
CA GLY A 48 -2.71 1.73 -13.96
C GLY A 48 -2.54 3.00 -14.81
N TYR A 49 -1.38 3.63 -14.78
CA TYR A 49 -1.06 4.77 -15.64
C TYR A 49 -0.80 4.35 -17.10
N GLU A 50 -0.10 3.22 -17.34
CA GLU A 50 0.13 2.68 -18.69
C GLU A 50 -1.18 2.28 -19.38
N GLU A 51 -2.14 1.75 -18.61
CA GLU A 51 -3.45 1.30 -19.10
C GLU A 51 -4.52 2.42 -19.06
N GLU A 52 -4.14 3.63 -18.66
CA GLU A 52 -5.00 4.81 -18.54
C GLU A 52 -6.19 4.65 -17.57
N VAL A 53 -6.16 3.63 -16.70
CA VAL A 53 -7.19 3.42 -15.66
C VAL A 53 -6.90 4.24 -14.40
N ILE A 54 -5.65 4.71 -14.22
CA ILE A 54 -5.25 5.65 -13.18
C ILE A 54 -4.72 6.92 -13.84
N THR A 55 -5.17 8.06 -13.33
CA THR A 55 -4.73 9.40 -13.76
C THR A 55 -4.27 10.19 -12.52
N PRO A 56 -3.61 11.35 -12.68
CA PRO A 56 -3.25 12.20 -11.52
C PRO A 56 -4.43 12.65 -10.65
N LYS A 57 -5.66 12.56 -11.17
CA LYS A 57 -6.88 12.91 -10.44
C LYS A 57 -7.56 11.71 -9.77
N THR A 58 -7.09 10.50 -10.03
CA THR A 58 -7.68 9.27 -9.46
C THR A 58 -7.35 9.16 -7.97
N ASN A 59 -8.36 8.96 -7.14
CA ASN A 59 -8.19 8.65 -5.73
C ASN A 59 -7.91 7.14 -5.59
N ILE A 60 -6.73 6.80 -5.12
CA ILE A 60 -6.36 5.41 -4.86
C ILE A 60 -6.90 5.01 -3.50
N ILE A 61 -7.62 3.91 -3.44
CA ILE A 61 -8.25 3.41 -2.21
C ILE A 61 -7.76 2.00 -1.92
N GLU A 62 -7.38 1.73 -0.67
CA GLU A 62 -7.01 0.38 -0.24
C GLU A 62 -7.27 0.16 1.25
N SER A 63 -7.59 -1.09 1.60
CA SER A 63 -7.70 -1.55 2.98
C SER A 63 -6.39 -2.20 3.43
N SER A 64 -5.55 -1.47 4.14
CA SER A 64 -4.29 -2.00 4.66
C SER A 64 -3.79 -1.16 5.84
N SER A 65 -3.27 -1.80 6.90
CA SER A 65 -2.69 -1.13 8.07
C SER A 65 -1.18 -1.33 8.22
N GLY A 66 -0.56 -2.05 7.26
CA GLY A 66 0.84 -2.44 7.31
C GLY A 66 1.68 -1.91 6.14
N ASN A 67 2.69 -2.68 5.79
CA ASN A 67 3.69 -2.29 4.78
C ASN A 67 3.09 -1.93 3.42
N PHE A 68 1.97 -2.54 3.01
CA PHE A 68 1.35 -2.20 1.73
C PHE A 68 0.72 -0.81 1.75
N ALA A 69 0.07 -0.43 2.86
CA ALA A 69 -0.44 0.93 3.04
C ALA A 69 0.69 1.97 2.98
N ILE A 70 1.81 1.70 3.65
CA ILE A 70 2.99 2.58 3.65
C ILE A 70 3.56 2.72 2.24
N ALA A 71 3.76 1.61 1.55
CA ALA A 71 4.28 1.61 0.18
C ALA A 71 3.34 2.35 -0.79
N LEU A 72 2.02 2.09 -0.72
CA LEU A 72 1.03 2.81 -1.55
C LEU A 72 1.01 4.31 -1.24
N ALA A 73 1.05 4.70 0.04
CA ALA A 73 1.08 6.11 0.42
C ALA A 73 2.28 6.83 -0.17
N ALA A 74 3.46 6.22 -0.07
CA ALA A 74 4.70 6.77 -0.62
C ALA A 74 4.67 6.86 -2.16
N VAL A 75 4.22 5.79 -2.83
CA VAL A 75 4.12 5.75 -4.30
C VAL A 75 3.07 6.75 -4.80
N CYS A 76 1.89 6.81 -4.17
CA CYS A 76 0.86 7.80 -4.51
C CYS A 76 1.38 9.24 -4.37
N GLN A 77 2.18 9.53 -3.35
CA GLN A 77 2.81 10.84 -3.18
C GLN A 77 3.74 11.19 -4.36
N ILE A 78 4.50 10.21 -4.89
CA ILE A 78 5.37 10.40 -6.06
C ILE A 78 4.56 10.66 -7.32
N TYR A 79 3.46 9.92 -7.53
CA TYR A 79 2.56 10.10 -8.67
C TYR A 79 1.57 11.26 -8.51
N ARG A 80 1.54 11.89 -7.33
CA ARG A 80 0.62 12.99 -6.95
C ARG A 80 -0.85 12.56 -6.92
N ASN A 81 -1.10 11.29 -6.64
CA ASN A 81 -2.44 10.78 -6.40
C ASN A 81 -2.85 10.99 -4.94
N VAL A 82 -4.13 11.22 -4.72
CA VAL A 82 -4.70 11.09 -3.38
C VAL A 82 -4.74 9.62 -3.01
N PHE A 83 -4.29 9.27 -1.81
CA PHE A 83 -4.42 7.92 -1.26
C PHE A 83 -5.35 7.94 -0.05
N THR A 84 -6.40 7.12 -0.12
CA THR A 84 -7.34 6.87 1.00
C THR A 84 -7.11 5.47 1.54
N CYS A 85 -6.65 5.41 2.78
CA CYS A 85 -6.28 4.17 3.46
C CYS A 85 -7.36 3.80 4.48
N VAL A 86 -8.04 2.67 4.29
CA VAL A 86 -9.01 2.13 5.26
C VAL A 86 -8.29 1.20 6.20
N VAL A 87 -8.29 1.54 7.48
CA VAL A 87 -7.62 0.82 8.57
C VAL A 87 -8.62 0.46 9.66
N ASP A 88 -8.20 -0.29 10.65
CA ASP A 88 -8.97 -0.49 11.88
C ASP A 88 -8.29 0.17 13.09
N LYS A 89 -8.95 0.09 14.24
CA LYS A 89 -8.47 0.69 15.49
C LYS A 89 -7.14 0.12 16.00
N ASN A 90 -6.69 -1.02 15.45
CA ASN A 90 -5.43 -1.65 15.82
C ASN A 90 -4.24 -1.12 14.99
N LEU A 91 -4.45 -0.08 14.18
CA LEU A 91 -3.37 0.57 13.45
C LEU A 91 -2.27 1.01 14.41
N LEU A 92 -1.05 0.53 14.17
CA LEU A 92 0.11 0.89 14.99
C LEU A 92 0.36 2.40 14.92
N PRO A 93 0.64 3.06 16.07
CA PRO A 93 0.89 4.52 16.10
C PRO A 93 2.00 4.97 15.15
N ILE A 94 3.05 4.16 14.99
CA ILE A 94 4.14 4.47 14.06
C ILE A 94 3.67 4.43 12.60
N ASN A 95 2.85 3.44 12.22
CA ASN A 95 2.32 3.35 10.85
C ASN A 95 1.37 4.52 10.56
N LYS A 96 0.56 4.93 11.56
CA LYS A 96 -0.29 6.12 11.44
C LYS A 96 0.54 7.36 11.11
N LYS A 97 1.61 7.61 11.88
CA LYS A 97 2.50 8.75 11.63
C LYS A 97 3.13 8.71 10.23
N ILE A 98 3.58 7.54 9.78
CA ILE A 98 4.16 7.39 8.45
C ILE A 98 3.12 7.70 7.36
N LEU A 99 1.90 7.17 7.49
CA LEU A 99 0.81 7.46 6.55
C LEU A 99 0.47 8.95 6.50
N GLU A 100 0.42 9.62 7.66
CA GLU A 100 0.21 11.06 7.79
C GLU A 100 1.34 11.86 7.12
N CYS A 101 2.60 11.45 7.26
CA CYS A 101 3.76 12.07 6.59
C CYS A 101 3.66 12.00 5.06
N TYR A 102 3.03 10.96 4.51
CA TYR A 102 2.75 10.82 3.08
C TYR A 102 1.40 11.42 2.67
N ASN A 103 0.74 12.19 3.54
CA ASN A 103 -0.56 12.82 3.29
C ASN A 103 -1.68 11.83 2.93
N ALA A 104 -1.61 10.59 3.41
CA ALA A 104 -2.69 9.63 3.23
C ALA A 104 -3.93 10.04 4.03
N LYS A 105 -5.11 9.94 3.41
CA LYS A 105 -6.39 10.06 4.11
C LYS A 105 -6.67 8.76 4.86
N ILE A 106 -6.77 8.82 6.17
CA ILE A 106 -7.00 7.63 7.00
C ILE A 106 -8.47 7.55 7.38
N VAL A 107 -9.11 6.43 7.03
CA VAL A 107 -10.49 6.10 7.43
C VAL A 107 -10.46 4.90 8.36
N ILE A 108 -11.09 5.02 9.52
CA ILE A 108 -11.03 3.99 10.57
C ILE A 108 -12.32 3.17 10.57
N ALA A 109 -12.18 1.85 10.39
CA ALA A 109 -13.23 0.88 10.62
C ALA A 109 -13.31 0.58 12.14
N ASP A 110 -14.46 0.82 12.72
CA ASP A 110 -14.70 0.71 14.17
C ASP A 110 -15.51 -0.51 14.59
N LYS A 111 -16.11 -1.23 13.61
CA LYS A 111 -16.98 -2.38 13.87
C LYS A 111 -16.25 -3.68 13.62
N ALA A 112 -16.07 -4.47 14.66
CA ALA A 112 -15.62 -5.85 14.55
C ALA A 112 -16.79 -6.80 14.23
N ASP A 113 -16.51 -7.91 13.57
CA ASP A 113 -17.43 -9.02 13.43
C ASP A 113 -17.49 -9.86 14.74
N GLU A 114 -18.29 -10.93 14.71
CA GLU A 114 -18.48 -11.84 15.85
C GLU A 114 -17.17 -12.52 16.31
N ASN A 115 -16.19 -12.62 15.42
CA ASN A 115 -14.87 -13.20 15.70
C ASN A 115 -13.83 -12.13 16.10
N GLY A 116 -14.24 -10.87 16.24
CA GLY A 116 -13.35 -9.75 16.55
C GLY A 116 -12.54 -9.24 15.36
N SER A 117 -12.81 -9.69 14.13
CA SER A 117 -12.13 -9.22 12.91
C SER A 117 -12.78 -7.95 12.38
N TYR A 118 -11.95 -7.04 11.93
CA TYR A 118 -12.37 -5.78 11.27
C TYR A 118 -12.37 -5.88 9.74
N LEU A 119 -11.96 -7.02 9.16
CA LEU A 119 -11.75 -7.15 7.72
C LEU A 119 -13.03 -6.85 6.93
N LYS A 120 -14.16 -7.46 7.31
CA LYS A 120 -15.43 -7.22 6.63
C LYS A 120 -15.81 -5.74 6.65
N ASN A 121 -15.76 -5.10 7.81
CA ASN A 121 -16.10 -3.67 7.94
C ASN A 121 -15.17 -2.78 7.12
N ARG A 122 -13.84 -3.07 7.09
CA ARG A 122 -12.90 -2.34 6.23
C ARG A 122 -13.25 -2.48 4.75
N LEU A 123 -13.58 -3.68 4.28
CA LEU A 123 -13.95 -3.91 2.88
C LEU A 123 -15.29 -3.26 2.52
N ASP A 124 -16.27 -3.26 3.42
CA ASP A 124 -17.54 -2.57 3.22
C ASP A 124 -17.33 -1.05 3.10
N ILE A 125 -16.49 -0.47 3.95
CA ILE A 125 -16.10 0.95 3.85
C ILE A 125 -15.39 1.24 2.53
N VAL A 126 -14.48 0.37 2.06
CA VAL A 126 -13.82 0.56 0.75
C VAL A 126 -14.85 0.60 -0.37
N LYS A 127 -15.81 -0.33 -0.40
CA LYS A 127 -16.88 -0.35 -1.41
C LYS A 127 -17.72 0.94 -1.38
N ASP A 128 -18.12 1.35 -0.18
CA ASP A 128 -18.86 2.61 0.01
C ASP A 128 -18.09 3.83 -0.48
N LEU A 129 -16.77 3.84 -0.32
CA LEU A 129 -15.92 4.93 -0.81
C LEU A 129 -15.80 4.91 -2.33
N ILE A 130 -15.67 3.73 -2.95
CA ILE A 130 -15.65 3.58 -4.42
C ILE A 130 -16.96 4.08 -5.03
N ASP A 131 -18.10 3.75 -4.41
CA ASP A 131 -19.42 4.17 -4.90
C ASP A 131 -19.66 5.68 -4.75
N LYS A 132 -19.01 6.34 -3.78
CA LYS A 132 -19.21 7.77 -3.46
C LYS A 132 -18.18 8.71 -4.07
N ILE A 133 -17.01 8.19 -4.44
CA ILE A 133 -15.91 9.01 -4.95
C ILE A 133 -15.76 8.75 -6.44
N ASP A 134 -16.22 9.72 -7.25
CA ASP A 134 -15.94 9.68 -8.66
C ASP A 134 -14.45 9.61 -8.94
N ASN A 135 -14.06 8.87 -10.00
CA ASN A 135 -12.66 8.67 -10.37
C ASN A 135 -11.81 8.13 -9.21
N SER A 136 -12.22 6.99 -8.69
CA SER A 136 -11.49 6.23 -7.68
C SER A 136 -11.03 4.88 -8.22
N TYR A 137 -9.97 4.34 -7.65
CA TYR A 137 -9.40 3.04 -8.01
C TYR A 137 -9.08 2.23 -6.76
N TRP A 138 -9.72 1.07 -6.63
CA TRP A 138 -9.43 0.13 -5.56
C TRP A 138 -8.34 -0.84 -5.99
N VAL A 139 -7.22 -0.86 -5.27
CA VAL A 139 -6.08 -1.74 -5.56
C VAL A 139 -6.40 -3.20 -5.33
N ASN A 140 -7.23 -3.50 -4.33
CA ASN A 140 -7.78 -4.82 -4.02
C ASN A 140 -6.72 -5.91 -3.85
N GLN A 141 -6.00 -5.89 -2.74
CA GLN A 141 -4.98 -6.90 -2.40
C GLN A 141 -5.54 -8.23 -1.87
N TYR A 142 -6.86 -8.39 -1.75
CA TYR A 142 -7.54 -9.56 -1.16
C TYR A 142 -8.10 -10.52 -2.20
#